data_1743e509e0024e045188e13def1d7455
#
_entry.id   1743e509e0024e045188e13def1d7455
#
_cell.length_a   1.000
_cell.length_b   1.000
_cell.length_c   1.000
_cell.angle_alpha   90.00
_cell.angle_beta   90.00
_cell.angle_gamma   90.00
#
_symmetry.space_group_name_H-M   'P 1'
#
loop_
_entity.id
_entity.type
_entity.pdbx_description
1 polymer ?
#
loop_
_entity_poly.entity_id
_entity_poly.type
_entity_poly.pdbx_seq_one_letter_code
_entity_poly.pdbx_strand_id
1 'polypeptide(L)'
;FPDYFLRFYFGSPAEHLVDSLVENMDVPLCRFIPGIGWCDTVLSILRKLSFLEKNGNEFYVYEVLVFLTSLWLEIRKNVSLPSGKKEKPVSRRMQRFLAYIEKHYAEAISLDDLAGSGNVSKSECLRCFRVSMQTTPYKYLVEYRLSKAAILLQETDKPVGEIASCTGFHQASYFGKCFREKTGFLPRDYRGKYQ
;
A
#
# COMPACT_ATOMS: atom_id res chain seq x y z
N PHE A 1 -2.91 6.38 -4.85
CA PHE A 1 -3.69 7.01 -5.93
C PHE A 1 -5.15 6.65 -5.74
N PRO A 2 -6.07 7.60 -5.76
CA PRO A 2 -7.48 7.29 -5.69
C PRO A 2 -7.93 6.53 -6.95
N ASP A 3 -8.71 5.47 -6.78
CA ASP A 3 -9.18 4.60 -7.86
C ASP A 3 -10.08 5.30 -8.89
N TYR A 4 -10.73 6.41 -8.49
CA TYR A 4 -11.55 7.22 -9.40
C TYR A 4 -10.76 7.72 -10.61
N PHE A 5 -9.46 7.90 -10.47
CA PHE A 5 -8.60 8.34 -11.55
C PHE A 5 -8.55 7.32 -12.71
N LEU A 6 -8.55 6.03 -12.40
CA LEU A 6 -8.55 4.96 -13.39
C LEU A 6 -9.94 4.73 -14.00
N ARG A 7 -10.99 5.25 -13.36
CA ARG A 7 -12.38 5.17 -13.85
C ARG A 7 -12.69 6.19 -14.92
N PHE A 8 -11.86 7.23 -15.11
CA PHE A 8 -11.97 8.38 -15.99
C PHE A 8 -13.15 9.31 -15.66
N TYR A 9 -14.40 8.79 -15.64
CA TYR A 9 -15.60 9.50 -15.23
C TYR A 9 -16.68 8.49 -14.81
N PHE A 10 -17.67 8.96 -14.08
CA PHE A 10 -18.80 8.12 -13.63
C PHE A 10 -19.57 7.54 -14.81
N GLY A 11 -19.83 6.23 -14.80
CA GLY A 11 -20.47 5.50 -15.90
C GLY A 11 -19.55 5.24 -17.11
N SER A 12 -18.23 5.45 -16.95
CA SER A 12 -17.24 5.11 -17.97
C SER A 12 -17.20 3.60 -18.23
N PRO A 13 -16.98 3.14 -19.48
CA PRO A 13 -16.71 1.73 -19.76
C PRO A 13 -15.51 1.17 -19.01
N ALA A 14 -14.58 2.04 -18.56
CA ALA A 14 -13.43 1.67 -17.75
C ALA A 14 -13.80 1.33 -16.30
N GLU A 15 -14.94 1.82 -15.79
CA GLU A 15 -15.39 1.58 -14.41
C GLU A 15 -15.48 0.07 -14.11
N HIS A 16 -16.15 -0.68 -14.94
CA HIS A 16 -16.24 -2.13 -14.82
C HIS A 16 -14.86 -2.83 -14.84
N LEU A 17 -13.89 -2.31 -15.61
CA LEU A 17 -12.54 -2.87 -15.64
C LEU A 17 -11.76 -2.60 -14.34
N VAL A 18 -12.03 -1.48 -13.69
CA VAL A 18 -11.46 -1.14 -12.38
C VAL A 18 -12.13 -1.97 -11.29
N ASP A 19 -13.46 -1.94 -11.22
CA ASP A 19 -14.24 -2.64 -10.19
C ASP A 19 -13.98 -4.15 -10.20
N SER A 20 -13.92 -4.74 -11.38
CA SER A 20 -13.65 -6.17 -11.53
C SER A 20 -12.30 -6.61 -10.94
N LEU A 21 -11.36 -5.71 -10.76
CA LEU A 21 -10.06 -5.99 -10.13
C LEU A 21 -10.02 -5.49 -8.68
N VAL A 22 -10.45 -4.24 -8.44
CA VAL A 22 -10.34 -3.56 -7.13
C VAL A 22 -11.34 -4.15 -6.13
N GLU A 23 -12.55 -4.43 -6.58
CA GLU A 23 -13.59 -5.02 -5.73
C GLU A 23 -13.55 -6.56 -5.69
N ASN A 24 -12.72 -7.15 -6.53
CA ASN A 24 -12.59 -8.60 -6.57
C ASN A 24 -11.73 -9.09 -5.39
N MET A 25 -12.40 -9.59 -4.37
CA MET A 25 -11.79 -10.17 -3.17
C MET A 25 -10.91 -11.41 -3.47
N ASP A 26 -11.00 -11.97 -4.68
CA ASP A 26 -10.26 -13.15 -5.11
C ASP A 26 -8.94 -12.82 -5.83
N VAL A 27 -8.67 -11.54 -6.11
CA VAL A 27 -7.41 -11.17 -6.75
C VAL A 27 -6.28 -11.27 -5.72
N PRO A 28 -5.36 -12.22 -5.90
CA PRO A 28 -4.21 -12.36 -5.00
C PRO A 28 -3.28 -11.16 -5.16
N LEU A 29 -2.41 -10.96 -4.18
CA LEU A 29 -1.26 -10.06 -4.31
C LEU A 29 -0.47 -10.38 -5.59
N CYS A 30 -0.39 -9.44 -6.51
CA CYS A 30 0.41 -9.58 -7.72
C CYS A 30 1.89 -9.41 -7.37
N ARG A 31 2.68 -10.44 -7.60
CA ARG A 31 4.15 -10.36 -7.48
C ARG A 31 4.75 -10.22 -8.87
N PHE A 32 5.45 -9.12 -9.10
CA PHE A 32 6.17 -8.90 -10.36
C PHE A 32 7.56 -9.51 -10.27
N ILE A 33 7.82 -10.53 -11.08
CA ILE A 33 9.08 -11.29 -11.08
C ILE A 33 9.86 -10.87 -12.32
N PRO A 34 11.12 -10.38 -12.17
CA PRO A 34 11.99 -10.07 -13.31
C PRO A 34 12.20 -11.32 -14.20
N GLY A 35 12.31 -11.09 -15.52
CA GLY A 35 12.47 -12.16 -16.51
C GLY A 35 11.16 -12.72 -17.05
N ILE A 36 10.01 -12.26 -16.56
CA ILE A 36 8.70 -12.55 -17.14
C ILE A 36 8.27 -11.31 -17.95
N GLY A 37 8.18 -11.41 -19.26
CA GLY A 37 8.06 -10.30 -20.22
C GLY A 37 7.15 -9.14 -19.79
N TRP A 38 5.90 -9.41 -19.41
CA TRP A 38 4.99 -8.35 -18.97
C TRP A 38 5.35 -7.78 -17.59
N CYS A 39 5.97 -8.57 -16.69
CA CYS A 39 6.47 -8.08 -15.42
C CYS A 39 7.64 -7.11 -15.61
N ASP A 40 8.51 -7.38 -16.60
CA ASP A 40 9.61 -6.48 -16.93
C ASP A 40 9.10 -5.13 -17.44
N THR A 41 8.01 -5.15 -18.23
CA THR A 41 7.32 -3.93 -18.66
C THR A 41 6.78 -3.14 -17.47
N VAL A 42 6.08 -3.80 -16.53
CA VAL A 42 5.59 -3.18 -15.29
C VAL A 42 6.74 -2.59 -14.47
N LEU A 43 7.82 -3.35 -14.25
CA LEU A 43 8.99 -2.89 -13.50
C LEU A 43 9.68 -1.70 -14.19
N SER A 44 9.72 -1.69 -15.52
CA SER A 44 10.24 -0.56 -16.31
C SER A 44 9.39 0.70 -16.10
N ILE A 45 8.06 0.58 -16.15
CA ILE A 45 7.15 1.70 -15.90
C ILE A 45 7.33 2.24 -14.48
N LEU A 46 7.42 1.38 -13.47
CA LEU A 46 7.64 1.79 -12.09
C LEU A 46 8.97 2.54 -11.91
N ARG A 47 10.04 2.11 -12.60
CA ARG A 47 11.32 2.83 -12.59
C ARG A 47 11.21 4.22 -13.22
N LYS A 48 10.47 4.35 -14.32
CA LYS A 48 10.20 5.64 -14.97
C LYS A 48 9.42 6.57 -14.05
N LEU A 49 8.38 6.07 -13.40
CA LEU A 49 7.61 6.86 -12.40
C LEU A 49 8.50 7.34 -11.25
N SER A 50 9.35 6.46 -10.72
CA SER A 50 10.30 6.84 -9.66
C SER A 50 11.36 7.85 -10.13
N PHE A 51 11.77 7.78 -11.40
CA PHE A 51 12.67 8.77 -11.97
C PHE A 51 12.00 10.13 -12.13
N LEU A 52 10.76 10.16 -12.61
CA LEU A 52 9.98 11.40 -12.76
C LEU A 52 9.71 12.08 -11.42
N GLU A 53 9.45 11.32 -10.34
CA GLU A 53 9.27 11.87 -9.00
C GLU A 53 10.50 12.69 -8.54
N LYS A 54 11.70 12.27 -8.95
CA LYS A 54 12.97 12.93 -8.58
C LYS A 54 13.37 14.06 -9.51
N ASN A 55 12.99 13.99 -10.77
CA ASN A 55 13.47 14.85 -11.85
C ASN A 55 12.31 15.46 -12.67
N GLY A 56 11.19 15.75 -12.02
CA GLY A 56 9.98 16.24 -12.69
C GLY A 56 10.23 17.51 -13.51
N ASN A 57 9.61 17.55 -14.70
CA ASN A 57 9.60 18.69 -15.61
C ASN A 57 8.21 19.34 -15.64
N GLU A 58 8.01 20.34 -16.49
CA GLU A 58 6.71 21.02 -16.64
C GLU A 58 5.57 20.07 -17.08
N PHE A 59 5.90 18.96 -17.74
CA PHE A 59 4.94 17.94 -18.21
C PHE A 59 4.78 16.78 -17.22
N TYR A 60 5.41 16.84 -16.04
CA TYR A 60 5.41 15.78 -15.03
C TYR A 60 4.04 15.13 -14.81
N VAL A 61 2.99 15.94 -14.65
CA VAL A 61 1.64 15.44 -14.37
C VAL A 61 1.14 14.56 -15.52
N TYR A 62 1.31 15.01 -16.75
CA TYR A 62 0.86 14.25 -17.94
C TYR A 62 1.67 12.96 -18.13
N GLU A 63 2.97 13.00 -17.92
CA GLU A 63 3.83 11.82 -18.01
C GLU A 63 3.47 10.77 -16.96
N VAL A 64 3.21 11.19 -15.72
CA VAL A 64 2.72 10.31 -14.65
C VAL A 64 1.38 9.68 -15.04
N LEU A 65 0.44 10.45 -15.60
CA LEU A 65 -0.85 9.95 -16.06
C LEU A 65 -0.68 8.85 -17.12
N VAL A 66 0.16 9.08 -18.12
CA VAL A 66 0.44 8.11 -19.19
C VAL A 66 1.05 6.83 -18.62
N PHE A 67 2.03 6.95 -17.71
CA PHE A 67 2.67 5.78 -17.12
C PHE A 67 1.73 5.01 -16.20
N LEU A 68 0.88 5.67 -15.42
CA LEU A 68 -0.11 5.00 -14.57
C LEU A 68 -1.18 4.26 -15.39
N THR A 69 -1.67 4.88 -16.46
CA THR A 69 -2.64 4.21 -17.36
C THR A 69 -1.99 3.04 -18.09
N SER A 70 -0.73 3.17 -18.51
CA SER A 70 0.04 2.08 -19.14
C SER A 70 0.28 0.93 -18.16
N LEU A 71 0.65 1.24 -16.92
CA LEU A 71 0.81 0.27 -15.84
C LEU A 71 -0.48 -0.53 -15.61
N TRP A 72 -1.59 0.19 -15.49
CA TRP A 72 -2.90 -0.41 -15.31
C TRP A 72 -3.28 -1.33 -16.47
N LEU A 73 -3.05 -0.88 -17.70
CA LEU A 73 -3.32 -1.65 -18.90
C LEU A 73 -2.53 -2.96 -18.93
N GLU A 74 -1.23 -2.92 -18.60
CA GLU A 74 -0.40 -4.13 -18.54
C GLU A 74 -0.88 -5.10 -17.45
N ILE A 75 -1.24 -4.60 -16.27
CA ILE A 75 -1.83 -5.42 -15.21
C ILE A 75 -3.13 -6.07 -15.70
N ARG A 76 -4.03 -5.29 -16.31
CA ARG A 76 -5.34 -5.78 -16.78
C ARG A 76 -5.25 -6.81 -17.89
N LYS A 77 -4.28 -6.70 -18.78
CA LYS A 77 -4.06 -7.68 -19.87
C LYS A 77 -3.53 -9.02 -19.35
N ASN A 78 -2.71 -8.99 -18.33
CA ASN A 78 -1.93 -10.15 -17.91
C ASN A 78 -2.41 -10.79 -16.60
N VAL A 79 -3.12 -10.04 -15.75
CA VAL A 79 -3.73 -10.59 -14.55
C VAL A 79 -5.07 -11.21 -14.90
N SER A 80 -5.11 -12.53 -14.96
CA SER A 80 -6.35 -13.27 -15.11
C SER A 80 -7.17 -13.17 -13.83
N LEU A 81 -8.38 -12.66 -13.95
CA LEU A 81 -9.34 -12.71 -12.84
C LEU A 81 -9.74 -14.18 -12.64
N PRO A 82 -9.69 -14.68 -11.41
CA PRO A 82 -10.16 -16.03 -11.14
C PRO A 82 -11.66 -16.10 -11.44
N SER A 83 -12.01 -16.72 -12.56
CA SER A 83 -13.39 -17.02 -12.89
C SER A 83 -13.89 -18.13 -11.99
N GLY A 84 -14.61 -17.78 -10.92
CA GLY A 84 -15.45 -18.73 -10.16
C GLY A 84 -14.74 -19.86 -9.41
N LYS A 85 -13.41 -19.85 -9.23
CA LYS A 85 -12.72 -20.84 -8.39
C LYS A 85 -12.64 -20.32 -6.95
N LYS A 86 -13.05 -21.20 -6.00
CA LYS A 86 -12.99 -20.96 -4.54
C LYS A 86 -11.76 -20.16 -4.14
N GLU A 87 -11.98 -19.00 -3.53
CA GLU A 87 -10.95 -18.18 -2.89
C GLU A 87 -9.93 -19.05 -2.17
N LYS A 88 -8.65 -18.76 -2.37
CA LYS A 88 -7.64 -19.35 -1.49
C LYS A 88 -7.88 -18.77 -0.10
N PRO A 89 -8.13 -19.60 0.93
CA PRO A 89 -8.49 -19.11 2.27
C PRO A 89 -7.50 -18.10 2.85
N VAL A 90 -6.23 -18.19 2.45
CA VAL A 90 -5.17 -17.27 2.86
C VAL A 90 -5.38 -15.85 2.31
N SER A 91 -5.77 -15.69 1.04
CA SER A 91 -5.98 -14.38 0.42
C SER A 91 -7.12 -13.61 1.09
N ARG A 92 -8.25 -14.28 1.34
CA ARG A 92 -9.41 -13.69 2.03
C ARG A 92 -9.09 -13.28 3.47
N ARG A 93 -8.29 -14.09 4.17
CA ARG A 93 -7.84 -13.76 5.53
C ARG A 93 -6.93 -12.56 5.53
N MET A 94 -5.97 -12.50 4.59
CA MET A 94 -5.10 -11.33 4.46
C MET A 94 -5.87 -10.04 4.22
N GLN A 95 -6.87 -10.03 3.34
CA GLN A 95 -7.70 -8.85 3.12
C GLN A 95 -8.38 -8.37 4.40
N ARG A 96 -8.93 -9.29 5.20
CA ARG A 96 -9.53 -8.93 6.50
C ARG A 96 -8.51 -8.35 7.47
N PHE A 97 -7.31 -8.91 7.55
CA PHE A 97 -6.23 -8.38 8.38
C PHE A 97 -5.82 -6.97 7.93
N LEU A 98 -5.65 -6.76 6.64
CA LEU A 98 -5.26 -5.46 6.09
C LEU A 98 -6.36 -4.42 6.32
N ALA A 99 -7.62 -4.75 6.06
CA ALA A 99 -8.77 -3.88 6.33
C ALA A 99 -8.88 -3.53 7.83
N TYR A 100 -8.61 -4.50 8.72
CA TYR A 100 -8.58 -4.27 10.16
C TYR A 100 -7.46 -3.30 10.55
N ILE A 101 -6.25 -3.51 10.04
CA ILE A 101 -5.12 -2.61 10.27
C ILE A 101 -5.43 -1.21 9.76
N GLU A 102 -5.97 -1.08 8.54
CA GLU A 102 -6.31 0.19 7.95
C GLU A 102 -7.31 0.98 8.80
N LYS A 103 -8.29 0.31 9.37
CA LYS A 103 -9.32 0.93 10.22
C LYS A 103 -8.80 1.31 11.62
N HIS A 104 -7.90 0.52 12.18
CA HIS A 104 -7.50 0.61 13.58
C HIS A 104 -6.02 0.94 13.81
N TYR A 105 -5.24 1.28 12.77
CA TYR A 105 -3.77 1.46 12.88
C TYR A 105 -3.33 2.44 13.96
N ALA A 106 -4.14 3.45 14.28
CA ALA A 106 -3.84 4.44 15.31
C ALA A 106 -4.03 3.91 16.74
N GLU A 107 -4.72 2.78 16.89
CA GLU A 107 -5.04 2.16 18.17
C GLU A 107 -3.99 1.10 18.56
N ALA A 108 -4.05 0.63 19.79
CA ALA A 108 -3.24 -0.50 20.24
C ALA A 108 -3.82 -1.81 19.65
N ILE A 109 -3.22 -2.30 18.58
CA ILE A 109 -3.62 -3.59 17.97
C ILE A 109 -2.76 -4.71 18.53
N SER A 110 -3.39 -5.70 19.14
CA SER A 110 -2.74 -6.94 19.56
C SER A 110 -2.78 -8.00 18.44
N LEU A 111 -1.96 -9.03 18.56
CA LEU A 111 -2.02 -10.18 17.66
C LEU A 111 -3.36 -10.96 17.80
N ASP A 112 -3.98 -10.90 18.97
CA ASP A 112 -5.30 -11.50 19.22
C ASP A 112 -6.40 -10.78 18.44
N ASP A 113 -6.41 -9.45 18.48
CA ASP A 113 -7.37 -8.63 17.74
C ASP A 113 -7.27 -8.91 16.24
N LEU A 114 -6.03 -8.95 15.74
CA LEU A 114 -5.80 -9.20 14.34
C LEU A 114 -6.19 -10.63 13.93
N ALA A 115 -5.84 -11.64 14.70
CA ALA A 115 -6.25 -13.02 14.45
C ALA A 115 -7.78 -13.18 14.52
N GLY A 116 -8.42 -12.50 15.49
CA GLY A 116 -9.88 -12.43 15.63
C GLY A 116 -10.56 -11.84 14.40
N SER A 117 -10.02 -10.78 13.80
CA SER A 117 -10.57 -10.14 12.60
C SER A 117 -10.66 -11.11 11.41
N GLY A 118 -9.72 -12.06 11.31
CA GLY A 118 -9.72 -13.11 10.30
C GLY A 118 -10.40 -14.41 10.70
N ASN A 119 -10.88 -14.49 11.96
CA ASN A 119 -11.44 -15.69 12.57
C ASN A 119 -10.48 -16.89 12.50
N VAL A 120 -9.24 -16.69 12.94
CA VAL A 120 -8.17 -17.68 12.93
C VAL A 120 -7.33 -17.63 14.20
N SER A 121 -6.46 -18.64 14.40
CA SER A 121 -5.48 -18.62 15.48
C SER A 121 -4.34 -17.62 15.19
N LYS A 122 -3.62 -17.16 16.24
CA LYS A 122 -2.40 -16.35 16.13
C LYS A 122 -1.36 -16.97 15.19
N SER A 123 -1.15 -18.26 15.30
CA SER A 123 -0.18 -18.99 14.46
C SER A 123 -0.56 -18.93 12.98
N GLU A 124 -1.86 -19.06 12.67
CA GLU A 124 -2.35 -18.94 11.29
C GLU A 124 -2.25 -17.49 10.78
N CYS A 125 -2.54 -16.50 11.62
CA CYS A 125 -2.33 -15.09 11.28
C CYS A 125 -0.86 -14.82 10.91
N LEU A 126 0.07 -15.23 11.76
CA LEU A 126 1.52 -15.12 11.48
C LEU A 126 1.92 -15.84 10.19
N ARG A 127 1.38 -17.04 9.96
CA ARG A 127 1.62 -17.80 8.74
C ARG A 127 1.13 -17.07 7.49
N CYS A 128 -0.07 -16.50 7.55
CA CYS A 128 -0.64 -15.72 6.44
C CYS A 128 0.26 -14.54 6.07
N PHE A 129 0.70 -13.74 7.04
CA PHE A 129 1.60 -12.61 6.78
C PHE A 129 2.95 -13.07 6.20
N ARG A 130 3.53 -14.14 6.74
CA ARG A 130 4.80 -14.68 6.23
C ARG A 130 4.67 -15.16 4.78
N VAL A 131 3.62 -15.90 4.46
CA VAL A 131 3.42 -16.49 3.12
C VAL A 131 3.05 -15.42 2.09
N SER A 132 2.17 -14.47 2.46
CA SER A 132 1.64 -13.49 1.50
C SER A 132 2.53 -12.26 1.35
N MET A 133 3.17 -11.80 2.42
CA MET A 133 3.89 -10.52 2.45
C MET A 133 5.36 -10.64 2.89
N GLN A 134 5.82 -11.84 3.26
CA GLN A 134 7.18 -12.10 3.74
C GLN A 134 7.59 -11.22 4.94
N THR A 135 6.61 -10.86 5.77
CA THR A 135 6.78 -9.99 6.94
C THR A 135 5.98 -10.51 8.14
N THR A 136 6.06 -9.83 9.27
CA THR A 136 5.20 -10.09 10.43
C THR A 136 4.07 -9.06 10.51
N PRO A 137 2.93 -9.37 11.17
CA PRO A 137 1.85 -8.41 11.38
C PRO A 137 2.32 -7.11 12.03
N TYR A 138 3.15 -7.22 13.06
CA TYR A 138 3.68 -6.05 13.77
C TYR A 138 4.56 -5.17 12.88
N LYS A 139 5.48 -5.79 12.13
CA LYS A 139 6.35 -5.03 11.20
C LYS A 139 5.52 -4.32 10.13
N TYR A 140 4.52 -5.00 9.57
CA TYR A 140 3.59 -4.40 8.63
C TYR A 140 2.83 -3.22 9.23
N LEU A 141 2.29 -3.36 10.46
CA LEU A 141 1.59 -2.29 11.17
C LEU A 141 2.49 -1.06 11.38
N VAL A 142 3.75 -1.27 11.81
CA VAL A 142 4.72 -0.18 11.97
C VAL A 142 4.98 0.51 10.63
N GLU A 143 5.20 -0.24 9.56
CA GLU A 143 5.41 0.33 8.21
C GLU A 143 4.20 1.11 7.72
N TYR A 144 2.99 0.62 7.98
CA TYR A 144 1.75 1.30 7.63
C TYR A 144 1.59 2.63 8.40
N ARG A 145 1.84 2.64 9.71
CA ARG A 145 1.86 3.84 10.56
C ARG A 145 2.85 4.88 10.06
N LEU A 146 4.06 4.44 9.70
CA LEU A 146 5.10 5.34 9.16
C LEU A 146 4.69 5.96 7.84
N SER A 147 4.00 5.23 6.94
CA SER A 147 3.50 5.78 5.69
C SER A 147 2.43 6.85 5.92
N LYS A 148 1.52 6.64 6.89
CA LYS A 148 0.53 7.65 7.27
C LYS A 148 1.17 8.88 7.92
N ALA A 149 2.20 8.67 8.75
CA ALA A 149 2.96 9.76 9.36
C ALA A 149 3.70 10.60 8.30
N ALA A 150 4.27 9.97 7.28
CA ALA A 150 4.93 10.67 6.18
C ALA A 150 3.96 11.60 5.43
N ILE A 151 2.74 11.15 5.14
CA ILE A 151 1.69 11.96 4.53
C ILE A 151 1.35 13.15 5.43
N LEU A 152 1.10 12.92 6.72
CA LEU A 152 0.78 14.00 7.67
C LEU A 152 1.91 15.02 7.83
N LEU A 153 3.16 14.58 7.74
CA LEU A 153 4.33 15.48 7.77
C LEU A 153 4.40 16.40 6.55
N GLN A 154 3.94 15.93 5.40
CA GLN A 154 3.91 16.71 4.15
C GLN A 154 2.71 17.64 4.06
N GLU A 155 1.55 17.20 4.53
CA GLU A 155 0.27 17.88 4.31
C GLU A 155 -0.16 18.76 5.47
N THR A 156 0.51 18.69 6.63
CA THR A 156 0.07 19.43 7.84
C THR A 156 1.23 20.01 8.63
N ASP A 157 0.95 21.12 9.35
CA ASP A 157 1.87 21.75 10.31
C ASP A 157 1.83 21.14 11.72
N LYS A 158 1.15 20.02 11.90
CA LYS A 158 1.04 19.35 13.21
C LYS A 158 2.40 19.08 13.83
N PRO A 159 2.56 19.27 15.14
CA PRO A 159 3.79 18.89 15.84
C PRO A 159 4.16 17.41 15.59
N VAL A 160 5.44 17.13 15.41
CA VAL A 160 5.94 15.77 15.17
C VAL A 160 5.46 14.78 16.25
N GLY A 161 5.41 15.21 17.52
CA GLY A 161 4.90 14.40 18.62
C GLY A 161 3.41 14.08 18.50
N GLU A 162 2.60 15.02 18.00
CA GLU A 162 1.18 14.80 17.72
C GLU A 162 1.00 13.81 16.57
N ILE A 163 1.79 13.96 15.49
CA ILE A 163 1.78 13.00 14.36
C ILE A 163 2.15 11.60 14.84
N ALA A 164 3.17 11.46 15.68
CA ALA A 164 3.53 10.17 16.26
C ALA A 164 2.34 9.56 17.03
N SER A 165 1.71 10.33 17.89
CA SER A 165 0.57 9.87 18.70
C SER A 165 -0.65 9.49 17.85
N CYS A 166 -1.06 10.34 16.90
CA CYS A 166 -2.23 10.08 16.08
C CYS A 166 -2.01 8.97 15.04
N THR A 167 -0.76 8.58 14.81
CA THR A 167 -0.43 7.39 14.00
C THR A 167 -0.13 6.14 14.81
N GLY A 168 -0.40 6.16 16.12
CA GLY A 168 -0.34 5.00 17.00
C GLY A 168 1.04 4.71 17.61
N PHE A 169 1.97 5.67 17.59
CA PHE A 169 3.25 5.55 18.31
C PHE A 169 3.12 6.17 19.69
N HIS A 170 3.28 5.35 20.72
CA HIS A 170 3.23 5.82 22.12
C HIS A 170 4.51 6.55 22.59
N GLN A 171 5.62 6.35 21.89
CA GLN A 171 6.91 6.97 22.22
C GLN A 171 7.49 7.69 21.02
N ALA A 172 7.68 9.00 21.12
CA ALA A 172 8.23 9.83 20.05
C ALA A 172 9.67 9.43 19.66
N SER A 173 10.47 8.96 20.62
CA SER A 173 11.83 8.45 20.37
C SER A 173 11.82 7.20 19.47
N TYR A 174 10.93 6.25 19.77
CA TYR A 174 10.75 5.05 18.95
C TYR A 174 10.24 5.39 17.56
N PHE A 175 9.26 6.29 17.45
CA PHE A 175 8.79 6.81 16.18
C PHE A 175 9.93 7.41 15.36
N GLY A 176 10.71 8.33 15.94
CA GLY A 176 11.83 8.98 15.23
C GLY A 176 12.87 7.98 14.72
N LYS A 177 13.19 6.96 15.53
CA LYS A 177 14.10 5.87 15.13
C LYS A 177 13.55 5.09 13.93
N CYS A 178 12.32 4.57 14.04
CA CYS A 178 11.69 3.78 12.97
C CYS A 178 11.50 4.62 11.68
N PHE A 179 11.14 5.88 11.82
CA PHE A 179 10.95 6.78 10.69
C PHE A 179 12.26 7.03 9.94
N ARG A 180 13.36 7.27 10.68
CA ARG A 180 14.70 7.42 10.10
C ARG A 180 15.19 6.14 9.43
N GLU A 181 15.00 4.99 10.05
CA GLU A 181 15.35 3.69 9.47
C GLU A 181 14.61 3.44 8.14
N LYS A 182 13.36 3.88 8.03
CA LYS A 182 12.53 3.69 6.83
C LYS A 182 12.80 4.71 5.73
N THR A 183 12.97 5.99 6.08
CA THR A 183 13.02 7.11 5.11
C THR A 183 14.44 7.66 4.88
N GLY A 184 15.37 7.34 5.76
CA GLY A 184 16.71 7.93 5.80
C GLY A 184 16.77 9.30 6.51
N PHE A 185 15.63 9.91 6.86
CA PHE A 185 15.52 11.24 7.44
C PHE A 185 14.86 11.21 8.81
N LEU A 186 15.23 12.14 9.68
CA LEU A 186 14.41 12.42 10.86
C LEU A 186 13.07 13.06 10.43
N PRO A 187 11.97 12.89 11.17
CA PRO A 187 10.66 13.45 10.81
C PRO A 187 10.67 14.96 10.53
N ARG A 188 11.49 15.72 11.28
CA ARG A 188 11.65 17.16 11.09
C ARG A 188 12.33 17.50 9.76
N ASP A 189 13.41 16.78 9.45
CA ASP A 189 14.18 16.98 8.22
C ASP A 189 13.37 16.56 6.99
N TYR A 190 12.59 15.47 7.14
CA TYR A 190 11.66 15.01 6.13
C TYR A 190 10.62 16.07 5.79
N ARG A 191 9.99 16.68 6.80
CA ARG A 191 9.06 17.81 6.60
C ARG A 191 9.74 18.93 5.82
N GLY A 192 10.87 19.45 6.29
CA GLY A 192 11.56 20.58 5.64
C GLY A 192 12.01 20.31 4.20
N LYS A 193 12.09 19.03 3.80
CA LYS A 193 12.46 18.65 2.44
C LYS A 193 11.27 18.50 1.49
N TYR A 194 10.10 18.11 2.00
CA TYR A 194 8.96 17.68 1.18
C TYR A 194 7.68 18.51 1.40
N GLN A 195 7.68 19.46 2.32
CA GLN A 195 6.65 20.48 2.53
C GLN A 195 7.10 21.82 1.92
#